data_5595ec175af5c4c1e85598e7b3418abb
#
_entry.id   5595ec175af5c4c1e85598e7b3418abb
#
_cell.length_a   1.000
_cell.length_b   1.000
_cell.length_c   1.000
_cell.angle_alpha   90.00
_cell.angle_beta   90.00
_cell.angle_gamma   90.00
#
_symmetry.space_group_name_H-M   'P 1'
#
loop_
_entity.id
_entity.type
_entity.pdbx_description
1 polymer ?
#
loop_
_entity_poly.entity_id
_entity_poly.type
_entity_poly.pdbx_seq_one_letter_code
_entity_poly.pdbx_strand_id
1 'polypeptide(L)'
;MHYNGFMSTPILATKLYIPTTRAKVVIRSRLVEQLNDGLSSGRKLTIISAPAGFGKTTLVSEWVVNCGRPTAWVSLDEGDNDPARFLTYLITALQTIAPNIGEGVLGVLQSPQLPPIESILTALLNEITTISDNFIIVLDDYHVVDVKPIGNIITFLLDHIPPQMQLVITTREDPNLPLARLRARGPINRTARR
;
A
#
# COMPACT_ATOMS: atom_id res chain seq x y z
N MET A 1 -22.43 -33.95 11.95
CA MET A 1 -21.15 -33.20 12.03
C MET A 1 -21.01 -32.38 10.75
N HIS A 2 -21.40 -31.10 10.80
CA HIS A 2 -21.19 -30.19 9.67
C HIS A 2 -19.85 -29.50 9.87
N TYR A 3 -18.87 -29.88 9.07
CA TYR A 3 -17.64 -29.11 8.91
C TYR A 3 -17.99 -27.80 8.16
N ASN A 4 -18.30 -26.74 8.90
CA ASN A 4 -18.24 -25.38 8.35
C ASN A 4 -16.77 -24.96 8.34
N GLY A 5 -16.02 -25.45 7.35
CA GLY A 5 -14.71 -24.90 7.03
C GLY A 5 -14.91 -23.52 6.41
N PHE A 6 -14.71 -22.46 7.21
CA PHE A 6 -14.50 -21.13 6.67
C PHE A 6 -13.29 -21.19 5.76
N MET A 7 -13.52 -21.23 4.44
CA MET A 7 -12.43 -21.16 3.48
C MET A 7 -11.88 -19.72 3.52
N SER A 8 -10.78 -19.55 4.23
CA SER A 8 -9.99 -18.31 4.10
C SER A 8 -9.67 -18.11 2.62
N THR A 9 -9.93 -16.93 2.08
CA THR A 9 -9.54 -16.60 0.70
C THR A 9 -8.04 -16.88 0.55
N PRO A 10 -7.63 -17.81 -0.33
CA PRO A 10 -6.22 -18.16 -0.45
C PRO A 10 -5.42 -16.94 -0.90
N ILE A 11 -4.34 -16.66 -0.17
CA ILE A 11 -3.42 -15.56 -0.49
C ILE A 11 -2.46 -16.02 -1.58
N LEU A 12 -2.43 -15.27 -2.69
CA LEU A 12 -1.41 -15.45 -3.72
C LEU A 12 -0.13 -14.74 -3.28
N ALA A 13 0.79 -15.48 -2.66
CA ALA A 13 2.00 -14.95 -2.05
C ALA A 13 2.86 -14.10 -3.02
N THR A 14 2.84 -14.42 -4.31
CA THR A 14 3.60 -13.67 -5.33
C THR A 14 3.15 -12.21 -5.48
N LYS A 15 1.93 -11.85 -5.06
CA LYS A 15 1.48 -10.45 -5.01
C LYS A 15 2.17 -9.63 -3.92
N LEU A 16 2.77 -10.29 -2.94
CA LEU A 16 3.44 -9.67 -1.79
C LEU A 16 4.96 -9.58 -1.97
N TYR A 17 5.49 -10.09 -3.07
CA TYR A 17 6.92 -10.02 -3.35
C TYR A 17 7.26 -8.71 -4.04
N ILE A 18 8.35 -8.09 -3.59
CA ILE A 18 8.95 -6.99 -4.33
C ILE A 18 9.45 -7.54 -5.66
N PRO A 19 8.94 -7.05 -6.82
CA PRO A 19 9.34 -7.58 -8.11
C PRO A 19 10.85 -7.45 -8.33
N THR A 20 11.50 -8.53 -8.77
CA THR A 20 12.93 -8.52 -9.08
C THR A 20 13.18 -7.71 -10.36
N THR A 21 14.15 -6.81 -10.31
CA THR A 21 14.55 -6.01 -11.47
C THR A 21 15.49 -6.80 -12.37
N ARG A 22 15.35 -6.64 -13.69
CA ARG A 22 16.26 -7.25 -14.64
C ARG A 22 17.63 -6.58 -14.59
N ALA A 23 18.73 -7.32 -14.84
CA ALA A 23 20.12 -6.86 -14.71
C ALA A 23 20.54 -5.66 -15.59
N LYS A 24 19.68 -5.13 -16.47
CA LYS A 24 19.94 -3.95 -17.30
C LYS A 24 18.80 -2.94 -17.15
N VAL A 25 18.74 -2.28 -16.01
CA VAL A 25 17.80 -1.18 -15.80
C VAL A 25 18.53 0.15 -15.97
N VAL A 26 17.91 1.07 -16.70
CA VAL A 26 18.41 2.45 -16.79
C VAL A 26 18.13 3.13 -15.44
N ILE A 27 19.18 3.33 -14.66
CA ILE A 27 19.10 4.04 -13.37
C ILE A 27 18.58 5.45 -13.63
N ARG A 28 17.43 5.77 -13.01
CA ARG A 28 16.80 7.09 -13.10
C ARG A 28 17.17 7.92 -11.87
N SER A 29 18.44 8.27 -11.72
CA SER A 29 19.01 8.93 -10.54
C SER A 29 18.14 10.09 -10.03
N ARG A 30 17.69 10.98 -10.91
CA ARG A 30 16.82 12.10 -10.55
C ARG A 30 15.50 11.68 -9.89
N LEU A 31 14.88 10.59 -10.35
CA LEU A 31 13.61 10.09 -9.76
C LEU A 31 13.87 9.43 -8.41
N VAL A 32 14.96 8.69 -8.29
CA VAL A 32 15.38 8.08 -7.02
C VAL A 32 15.70 9.15 -5.98
N GLU A 33 16.41 10.23 -6.36
CA GLU A 33 16.66 11.40 -5.51
C GLU A 33 15.35 12.02 -5.02
N GLN A 34 14.37 12.24 -5.90
CA GLN A 34 13.07 12.77 -5.51
C GLN A 34 12.31 11.85 -4.52
N LEU A 35 12.45 10.53 -4.67
CA LEU A 35 11.86 9.56 -3.74
C LEU A 35 12.54 9.62 -2.38
N ASN A 36 13.87 9.72 -2.35
CA ASN A 36 14.66 9.87 -1.13
C ASN A 36 14.35 11.19 -0.41
N ASP A 37 14.22 12.28 -1.13
CA ASP A 37 13.79 13.59 -0.59
C ASP A 37 12.39 13.47 0.04
N GLY A 38 11.50 12.70 -0.58
CA GLY A 38 10.19 12.38 -0.02
C GLY A 38 10.27 11.64 1.31
N LEU A 39 11.17 10.64 1.41
CA LEU A 39 11.43 9.91 2.65
C LEU A 39 11.97 10.82 3.75
N SER A 40 12.99 11.60 3.42
CA SER A 40 13.71 12.46 4.37
C SER A 40 12.83 13.59 4.89
N SER A 41 11.93 14.12 4.05
CA SER A 41 10.98 15.18 4.42
C SER A 41 9.73 14.66 5.16
N GLY A 42 9.65 13.37 5.48
CA GLY A 42 8.51 12.77 6.20
C GLY A 42 7.19 12.81 5.43
N ARG A 43 7.23 12.78 4.11
CA ARG A 43 6.03 12.75 3.26
C ARG A 43 5.26 11.47 3.48
N LYS A 44 3.95 11.59 3.67
CA LYS A 44 3.06 10.48 3.99
C LYS A 44 2.59 9.70 2.77
N LEU A 45 2.51 10.38 1.61
CA LEU A 45 2.06 9.80 0.35
C LEU A 45 3.02 10.17 -0.78
N THR A 46 3.40 9.15 -1.54
CA THR A 46 4.11 9.31 -2.83
C THR A 46 3.29 8.66 -3.93
N ILE A 47 2.98 9.40 -5.00
CA ILE A 47 2.27 8.89 -6.16
C ILE A 47 3.21 8.92 -7.36
N ILE A 48 3.36 7.75 -8.00
CA ILE A 48 4.13 7.59 -9.23
C ILE A 48 3.16 7.27 -10.36
N SER A 49 2.82 8.30 -11.14
CA SER A 49 1.87 8.19 -12.25
C SER A 49 2.60 8.25 -13.58
N ALA A 50 2.42 7.24 -14.43
CA ALA A 50 2.92 7.19 -15.80
C ALA A 50 2.18 6.10 -16.61
N PRO A 51 2.08 6.21 -17.94
CA PRO A 51 1.47 5.17 -18.79
C PRO A 51 2.09 3.79 -18.61
N ALA A 52 1.44 2.76 -19.17
CA ALA A 52 1.97 1.40 -19.19
C ALA A 52 3.35 1.36 -19.87
N GLY A 53 4.24 0.48 -19.41
CA GLY A 53 5.59 0.31 -19.99
C GLY A 53 6.63 1.34 -19.55
N PHE A 54 6.27 2.39 -18.80
CA PHE A 54 7.22 3.42 -18.35
C PHE A 54 8.08 3.01 -17.14
N GLY A 55 7.99 1.76 -16.70
CA GLY A 55 8.86 1.18 -15.67
C GLY A 55 8.62 1.75 -14.27
N LYS A 56 7.36 2.02 -13.91
CA LYS A 56 6.97 2.45 -12.53
C LYS A 56 7.34 1.41 -11.49
N THR A 57 6.85 0.19 -11.67
CA THR A 57 7.14 -0.96 -10.81
C THR A 57 8.65 -1.17 -10.66
N THR A 58 9.39 -1.14 -11.77
CA THR A 58 10.85 -1.28 -11.77
C THR A 58 11.54 -0.18 -10.96
N LEU A 59 11.12 1.09 -11.14
CA LEU A 59 11.67 2.23 -10.39
C LEU A 59 11.46 2.05 -8.89
N VAL A 60 10.22 1.68 -8.49
CA VAL A 60 9.88 1.54 -7.06
C VAL A 60 10.59 0.32 -6.47
N SER A 61 10.64 -0.83 -7.18
CA SER A 61 11.32 -2.03 -6.69
C SER A 61 12.82 -1.77 -6.43
N GLU A 62 13.50 -1.11 -7.37
CA GLU A 62 14.91 -0.74 -7.19
C GLU A 62 15.11 0.20 -6.02
N TRP A 63 14.24 1.20 -5.91
CA TRP A 63 14.35 2.19 -4.87
C TRP A 63 14.13 1.58 -3.47
N VAL A 64 13.07 0.78 -3.26
CA VAL A 64 12.78 0.20 -1.93
C VAL A 64 13.83 -0.79 -1.47
N VAL A 65 14.46 -1.53 -2.38
CA VAL A 65 15.58 -2.44 -2.04
C VAL A 65 16.80 -1.68 -1.52
N ASN A 66 16.99 -0.42 -1.97
CA ASN A 66 18.17 0.39 -1.65
C ASN A 66 17.90 1.50 -0.63
N CYS A 67 16.64 1.80 -0.27
CA CYS A 67 16.30 2.91 0.62
C CYS A 67 16.53 2.63 2.11
N GLY A 68 16.86 1.38 2.48
CA GLY A 68 17.15 0.97 3.86
C GLY A 68 15.93 0.95 4.80
N ARG A 69 14.71 0.91 4.27
CA ARG A 69 13.49 0.81 5.08
C ARG A 69 12.74 -0.49 4.83
N PRO A 70 12.21 -1.15 5.88
CA PRO A 70 11.28 -2.26 5.71
C PRO A 70 10.14 -1.86 4.78
N THR A 71 9.79 -2.75 3.85
CA THR A 71 8.78 -2.45 2.84
C THR A 71 7.77 -3.59 2.73
N ALA A 72 6.50 -3.26 2.94
CA ALA A 72 5.36 -4.11 2.64
C ALA A 72 4.88 -3.82 1.21
N TRP A 73 4.80 -4.85 0.36
CA TRP A 73 4.43 -4.72 -1.05
C TRP A 73 3.13 -5.43 -1.35
N VAL A 74 2.25 -4.79 -2.12
CA VAL A 74 1.05 -5.42 -2.69
C VAL A 74 0.97 -5.06 -4.18
N SER A 75 1.06 -6.08 -5.04
CA SER A 75 0.71 -5.96 -6.47
C SER A 75 -0.79 -6.19 -6.62
N LEU A 76 -1.51 -5.14 -6.99
CA LEU A 76 -2.97 -5.16 -7.05
C LEU A 76 -3.48 -5.74 -8.38
N ASP A 77 -4.63 -6.41 -8.33
CA ASP A 77 -5.39 -6.86 -9.49
C ASP A 77 -6.89 -6.51 -9.33
N GLU A 78 -7.68 -6.76 -10.37
CA GLU A 78 -9.12 -6.43 -10.38
C GLU A 78 -9.91 -7.16 -9.27
N GLY A 79 -9.44 -8.30 -8.79
CA GLY A 79 -10.05 -9.02 -7.67
C GLY A 79 -9.97 -8.26 -6.35
N ASP A 80 -9.01 -7.35 -6.21
CA ASP A 80 -8.83 -6.55 -4.99
C ASP A 80 -9.77 -5.34 -4.91
N ASN A 81 -10.76 -5.23 -5.81
CA ASN A 81 -11.88 -4.30 -5.69
C ASN A 81 -12.81 -4.63 -4.51
N ASP A 82 -12.76 -5.85 -3.99
CA ASP A 82 -13.45 -6.22 -2.74
C ASP A 82 -12.69 -5.70 -1.52
N PRO A 83 -13.33 -4.89 -0.63
CA PRO A 83 -12.68 -4.29 0.52
C PRO A 83 -12.07 -5.30 1.50
N ALA A 84 -12.73 -6.43 1.74
CA ALA A 84 -12.24 -7.44 2.69
C ALA A 84 -11.00 -8.12 2.12
N ARG A 85 -11.00 -8.44 0.81
CA ARG A 85 -9.86 -9.00 0.11
C ARG A 85 -8.70 -8.00 0.06
N PHE A 86 -8.96 -6.74 -0.28
CA PHE A 86 -7.95 -5.67 -0.27
C PHE A 86 -7.26 -5.55 1.09
N LEU A 87 -8.05 -5.46 2.17
CA LEU A 87 -7.52 -5.38 3.54
C LEU A 87 -6.75 -6.65 3.93
N THR A 88 -7.21 -7.81 3.50
CA THR A 88 -6.49 -9.07 3.75
C THR A 88 -5.10 -9.05 3.14
N TYR A 89 -4.95 -8.61 1.87
CA TYR A 89 -3.63 -8.46 1.23
C TYR A 89 -2.79 -7.38 1.90
N LEU A 90 -3.38 -6.23 2.26
CA LEU A 90 -2.68 -5.15 2.95
C LEU A 90 -2.10 -5.62 4.29
N ILE A 91 -2.91 -6.32 5.10
CA ILE A 91 -2.48 -6.86 6.40
C ILE A 91 -1.40 -7.92 6.20
N THR A 92 -1.60 -8.85 5.26
CA THR A 92 -0.60 -9.90 4.98
C THR A 92 0.72 -9.30 4.49
N ALA A 93 0.68 -8.22 3.72
CA ALA A 93 1.89 -7.48 3.34
C ALA A 93 2.56 -6.84 4.57
N LEU A 94 1.80 -6.23 5.47
CA LEU A 94 2.33 -5.68 6.73
C LEU A 94 2.96 -6.76 7.60
N GLN A 95 2.44 -7.98 7.61
CA GLN A 95 3.00 -9.11 8.34
C GLN A 95 4.39 -9.54 7.84
N THR A 96 4.80 -9.12 6.64
CA THR A 96 6.19 -9.35 6.17
C THR A 96 7.21 -8.50 6.93
N ILE A 97 6.78 -7.40 7.54
CA ILE A 97 7.64 -6.49 8.34
C ILE A 97 7.33 -6.54 9.84
N ALA A 98 6.11 -6.91 10.22
CA ALA A 98 5.67 -7.04 11.61
C ALA A 98 4.70 -8.24 11.75
N PRO A 99 5.21 -9.45 12.05
CA PRO A 99 4.48 -10.72 11.85
C PRO A 99 3.10 -10.83 12.51
N ASN A 100 2.87 -10.16 13.63
CA ASN A 100 1.62 -10.29 14.40
C ASN A 100 0.59 -9.18 14.08
N ILE A 101 0.93 -8.23 13.20
CA ILE A 101 0.06 -7.10 12.87
C ILE A 101 -1.22 -7.59 12.18
N GLY A 102 -2.36 -7.14 12.67
CA GLY A 102 -3.67 -7.34 12.06
C GLY A 102 -4.23 -8.76 12.21
N GLU A 103 -3.66 -9.64 13.04
CA GLU A 103 -4.21 -10.99 13.25
C GLU A 103 -5.67 -10.95 13.70
N GLY A 104 -6.00 -10.11 14.67
CA GLY A 104 -7.37 -9.90 15.12
C GLY A 104 -8.28 -9.36 14.02
N VAL A 105 -7.77 -8.45 13.22
CA VAL A 105 -8.50 -7.85 12.08
C VAL A 105 -8.76 -8.89 11.00
N LEU A 106 -7.79 -9.74 10.67
CA LEU A 106 -7.99 -10.84 9.71
C LEU A 106 -9.11 -11.79 10.16
N GLY A 107 -9.19 -12.09 11.45
CA GLY A 107 -10.30 -12.89 12.01
C GLY A 107 -11.66 -12.21 11.82
N VAL A 108 -11.74 -10.90 12.03
CA VAL A 108 -12.96 -10.10 11.82
C VAL A 108 -13.36 -10.06 10.34
N LEU A 109 -12.40 -9.93 9.41
CA LEU A 109 -12.67 -9.91 7.96
C LEU A 109 -13.26 -11.24 7.44
N GLN A 110 -13.10 -12.33 8.17
CA GLN A 110 -13.69 -13.64 7.84
C GLN A 110 -15.11 -13.82 8.45
N SER A 111 -15.59 -12.86 9.24
CA SER A 111 -16.91 -12.93 9.86
C SER A 111 -18.02 -12.72 8.83
N PRO A 112 -19.15 -13.46 8.93
CA PRO A 112 -20.32 -13.23 8.08
C PRO A 112 -20.94 -11.83 8.24
N GLN A 113 -20.72 -11.17 9.38
CA GLN A 113 -21.16 -9.81 9.66
C GLN A 113 -19.95 -8.93 9.94
N LEU A 114 -19.57 -8.15 8.94
CA LEU A 114 -18.48 -7.20 9.09
C LEU A 114 -18.95 -5.97 9.89
N PRO A 115 -18.18 -5.54 10.89
CA PRO A 115 -18.39 -4.24 11.51
C PRO A 115 -18.14 -3.09 10.48
N PRO A 116 -18.50 -1.85 10.83
CA PRO A 116 -18.18 -0.70 9.99
C PRO A 116 -16.69 -0.68 9.63
N ILE A 117 -16.39 -0.38 8.38
CA ILE A 117 -15.03 -0.42 7.85
C ILE A 117 -14.07 0.50 8.63
N GLU A 118 -14.58 1.64 9.10
CA GLU A 118 -13.83 2.60 9.91
C GLU A 118 -13.36 1.99 11.25
N SER A 119 -14.17 1.11 11.85
CA SER A 119 -13.80 0.41 13.08
C SER A 119 -12.66 -0.58 12.82
N ILE A 120 -12.73 -1.30 11.70
CA ILE A 120 -11.69 -2.23 11.24
C ILE A 120 -10.37 -1.46 11.01
N LEU A 121 -10.44 -0.35 10.28
CA LEU A 121 -9.28 0.49 9.97
C LEU A 121 -8.68 1.13 11.22
N THR A 122 -9.52 1.55 12.18
CA THR A 122 -9.06 2.10 13.45
C THR A 122 -8.30 1.06 14.25
N ALA A 123 -8.81 -0.17 14.35
CA ALA A 123 -8.11 -1.26 15.03
C ALA A 123 -6.75 -1.54 14.35
N LEU A 124 -6.73 -1.66 13.03
CA LEU A 124 -5.49 -1.88 12.27
C LEU A 124 -4.48 -0.74 12.49
N LEU A 125 -4.91 0.52 12.40
CA LEU A 125 -4.03 1.67 12.60
C LEU A 125 -3.44 1.71 14.01
N ASN A 126 -4.23 1.37 15.04
CA ASN A 126 -3.73 1.29 16.41
C ASN A 126 -2.62 0.24 16.54
N GLU A 127 -2.77 -0.92 15.90
CA GLU A 127 -1.70 -1.93 15.86
C GLU A 127 -0.48 -1.42 15.09
N ILE A 128 -0.68 -0.78 13.93
CA ILE A 128 0.41 -0.20 13.13
C ILE A 128 1.23 0.81 13.93
N THR A 129 0.64 1.56 14.87
CA THR A 129 1.39 2.50 15.72
C THR A 129 2.42 1.81 16.63
N THR A 130 2.32 0.50 16.84
CA THR A 130 3.28 -0.27 17.63
C THR A 130 4.57 -0.61 16.88
N ILE A 131 4.58 -0.45 15.55
CA ILE A 131 5.78 -0.64 14.73
C ILE A 131 6.74 0.52 15.01
N SER A 132 7.92 0.21 15.57
CA SER A 132 8.88 1.25 15.98
C SER A 132 9.66 1.86 14.82
N ASP A 133 9.96 1.04 13.81
CA ASP A 133 10.77 1.46 12.67
C ASP A 133 9.95 2.19 11.61
N ASN A 134 10.60 3.14 10.94
CA ASN A 134 10.00 3.74 9.74
C ASN A 134 9.92 2.73 8.61
N PHE A 135 8.76 2.60 7.99
CA PHE A 135 8.50 1.61 6.94
C PHE A 135 7.68 2.17 5.79
N ILE A 136 7.66 1.45 4.68
CA ILE A 136 6.96 1.81 3.46
C ILE A 136 5.90 0.75 3.15
N ILE A 137 4.72 1.19 2.73
CA ILE A 137 3.72 0.35 2.07
C ILE A 137 3.68 0.74 0.60
N VAL A 138 3.82 -0.23 -0.29
CA VAL A 138 3.69 -0.03 -1.74
C VAL A 138 2.42 -0.69 -2.23
N LEU A 139 1.57 0.09 -2.89
CA LEU A 139 0.43 -0.39 -3.66
C LEU A 139 0.75 -0.23 -5.14
N ASP A 140 1.17 -1.34 -5.77
CA ASP A 140 1.54 -1.35 -7.18
C ASP A 140 0.31 -1.59 -8.06
N ASP A 141 0.27 -0.91 -9.19
CA ASP A 141 -0.84 -0.93 -10.17
C ASP A 141 -2.21 -0.52 -9.59
N TYR A 142 -2.26 0.49 -8.71
CA TYR A 142 -3.47 0.97 -8.03
C TYR A 142 -4.65 1.30 -8.96
N HIS A 143 -4.39 1.68 -10.20
CA HIS A 143 -5.43 2.00 -11.19
C HIS A 143 -6.42 0.86 -11.47
N VAL A 144 -6.10 -0.38 -11.12
CA VAL A 144 -7.01 -1.54 -11.30
C VAL A 144 -8.05 -1.65 -10.17
N VAL A 145 -7.85 -0.95 -9.06
CA VAL A 145 -8.75 -0.93 -7.88
C VAL A 145 -9.23 0.48 -7.52
N ASP A 146 -9.20 1.41 -8.47
CA ASP A 146 -9.63 2.81 -8.24
C ASP A 146 -11.16 2.93 -8.17
N VAL A 147 -11.77 2.15 -7.28
CA VAL A 147 -13.20 2.17 -6.96
C VAL A 147 -13.45 2.88 -5.63
N LYS A 148 -14.65 3.49 -5.51
CA LYS A 148 -14.99 4.32 -4.35
C LYS A 148 -14.76 3.65 -2.98
N PRO A 149 -15.11 2.37 -2.74
CA PRO A 149 -14.85 1.72 -1.45
C PRO A 149 -13.36 1.67 -1.10
N ILE A 150 -12.50 1.32 -2.06
CA ILE A 150 -11.04 1.27 -1.84
C ILE A 150 -10.48 2.69 -1.67
N GLY A 151 -10.95 3.66 -2.46
CA GLY A 151 -10.60 5.06 -2.30
C GLY A 151 -10.93 5.61 -0.91
N ASN A 152 -12.06 5.19 -0.30
CA ASN A 152 -12.43 5.56 1.07
C ASN A 152 -11.47 4.93 2.09
N ILE A 153 -11.09 3.66 1.93
CA ILE A 153 -10.10 2.99 2.79
C ILE A 153 -8.77 3.74 2.74
N ILE A 154 -8.24 4.00 1.55
CA ILE A 154 -6.97 4.71 1.38
C ILE A 154 -7.05 6.12 1.96
N THR A 155 -8.17 6.82 1.76
CA THR A 155 -8.38 8.15 2.31
C THR A 155 -8.37 8.13 3.83
N PHE A 156 -9.07 7.18 4.46
CA PHE A 156 -9.08 7.03 5.91
C PHE A 156 -7.68 6.71 6.46
N LEU A 157 -6.95 5.79 5.82
CA LEU A 157 -5.57 5.48 6.20
C LEU A 157 -4.67 6.72 6.13
N LEU A 158 -4.78 7.52 5.06
CA LEU A 158 -3.98 8.74 4.89
C LEU A 158 -4.36 9.86 5.86
N ASP A 159 -5.65 9.96 6.22
CA ASP A 159 -6.12 10.94 7.22
C ASP A 159 -5.58 10.65 8.63
N HIS A 160 -5.29 9.37 8.94
CA HIS A 160 -4.85 8.91 10.26
C HIS A 160 -3.47 8.22 10.22
N ILE A 161 -2.71 8.43 9.15
CA ILE A 161 -1.43 7.75 8.91
C ILE A 161 -0.41 8.08 10.03
N PRO A 162 0.16 7.07 10.71
CA PRO A 162 1.11 7.28 11.78
C PRO A 162 2.46 7.81 11.24
N PRO A 163 3.28 8.48 12.08
CA PRO A 163 4.51 9.15 11.65
C PRO A 163 5.53 8.23 10.98
N GLN A 164 5.63 6.98 11.38
CA GLN A 164 6.58 6.00 10.87
C GLN A 164 6.16 5.35 9.54
N MET A 165 4.89 5.50 9.13
CA MET A 165 4.36 4.89 7.91
C MET A 165 4.40 5.86 6.73
N GLN A 166 4.83 5.36 5.56
CA GLN A 166 4.71 6.04 4.28
C GLN A 166 3.98 5.15 3.27
N LEU A 167 3.04 5.73 2.54
CA LEU A 167 2.31 5.05 1.46
C LEU A 167 2.88 5.48 0.10
N VAL A 168 3.18 4.50 -0.74
CA VAL A 168 3.62 4.69 -2.13
C VAL A 168 2.61 4.03 -3.05
N ILE A 169 2.12 4.76 -4.03
CA ILE A 169 1.13 4.28 -5.00
C ILE A 169 1.74 4.40 -6.39
N THR A 170 1.77 3.30 -7.16
CA THR A 170 2.00 3.37 -8.59
C THR A 170 0.68 3.27 -9.33
N THR A 171 0.52 4.06 -10.37
CA THR A 171 -0.74 4.13 -11.13
C THR A 171 -0.47 4.52 -12.58
N ARG A 172 -1.42 4.27 -13.48
CA ARG A 172 -1.34 4.71 -14.89
C ARG A 172 -1.87 6.12 -15.10
N GLU A 173 -2.81 6.50 -14.26
CA GLU A 173 -3.48 7.81 -14.29
C GLU A 173 -3.59 8.35 -12.85
N ASP A 174 -4.09 9.57 -12.72
CA ASP A 174 -4.29 10.15 -11.39
C ASP A 174 -5.37 9.37 -10.64
N PRO A 175 -5.06 8.87 -9.42
CA PRO A 175 -6.04 8.14 -8.65
C PRO A 175 -7.18 9.06 -8.20
N ASN A 176 -8.40 8.52 -8.14
CA ASN A 176 -9.59 9.22 -7.67
C ASN A 176 -9.58 9.40 -6.13
N LEU A 177 -8.52 10.01 -5.63
CA LEU A 177 -8.33 10.36 -4.22
C LEU A 177 -8.48 11.86 -4.03
N PRO A 178 -8.92 12.35 -2.87
CA PRO A 178 -9.07 13.78 -2.58
C PRO A 178 -7.70 14.47 -2.40
N LEU A 179 -6.86 14.44 -3.44
CA LEU A 179 -5.46 14.88 -3.39
C LEU A 179 -5.29 16.34 -2.95
N ALA A 180 -6.24 17.22 -3.31
CA ALA A 180 -6.21 18.61 -2.86
C ALA A 180 -6.32 18.72 -1.33
N ARG A 181 -7.26 17.96 -0.73
CA ARG A 181 -7.44 17.89 0.73
C ARG A 181 -6.23 17.26 1.42
N LEU A 182 -5.71 16.18 0.86
CA LEU A 182 -4.55 15.49 1.41
C LEU A 182 -3.29 16.35 1.39
N ARG A 183 -3.10 17.18 0.34
CA ARG A 183 -1.99 18.16 0.26
C ARG A 183 -2.08 19.25 1.34
N ALA A 184 -3.28 19.65 1.71
CA ALA A 184 -3.48 20.66 2.78
C ALA A 184 -3.08 20.13 4.17
N ARG A 185 -3.07 18.81 4.37
CA ARG A 185 -2.71 18.13 5.63
C ARG A 185 -1.24 17.69 5.71
N GLY A 186 -0.53 17.67 4.60
CA GLY A 186 0.87 17.31 4.55
C GLY A 186 1.42 17.22 3.11
N PRO A 187 2.74 17.30 2.95
CA PRO A 187 3.33 17.29 1.62
C PRO A 187 3.16 15.90 0.95
N ILE A 188 2.56 15.92 -0.23
CA ILE A 188 2.46 14.76 -1.13
C ILE A 188 3.58 14.88 -2.18
N ASN A 189 4.30 13.77 -2.39
CA ASN A 189 5.22 13.68 -3.53
C ASN A 189 4.46 13.15 -4.76
N ARG A 190 4.58 13.83 -5.87
CA ARG A 190 4.06 13.37 -7.15
C ARG A 190 5.18 13.34 -8.17
N THR A 191 5.51 12.14 -8.60
CA THR A 191 6.43 11.92 -9.71
C THR A 191 5.62 11.51 -10.93
N ALA A 192 5.32 12.47 -11.80
CA ALA A 192 4.68 12.22 -13.09
C ALA A 192 5.72 12.45 -14.20
N ARG A 193 5.78 11.55 -15.18
CA ARG A 193 6.43 11.85 -16.46
C ARG A 193 5.40 12.43 -17.42
N ARG A 194 5.69 13.62 -17.94
CA ARG A 194 5.16 14.03 -19.24
C ARG A 194 5.92 13.30 -20.33
#